data_2a6af1ff5ecf1fc0f88ad8e1c7df455c
#
_entry.id   2a6af1ff5ecf1fc0f88ad8e1c7df455c
#
_cell.length_a   1.000
_cell.length_b   1.000
_cell.length_c   1.000
_cell.angle_alpha   90.00
_cell.angle_beta   90.00
_cell.angle_gamma   90.00
#
_symmetry.space_group_name_H-M   'P 1'
#
loop_
_entity.id
_entity.type
_entity.pdbx_description
1 polymer ?
#
loop_
_entity_poly.entity_id
_entity_poly.type
_entity_poly.pdbx_seq_one_letter_code
_entity_poly.pdbx_strand_id
1 'polypeptide(L)'
;MKRIVLLVFAVAALAACGRGDIQQNLGPELLYERGQEMMNAGNYGGAVAYFQQLEASYPFSNLTRQAQLDIIYAYYKAGLREEAIAAAEEFERENPTHPRVDYTLYMRGLIYFDQAPNILERLFRVDMTARPPKDSERSFRMFQELLRRFPDSEYAEDAHQRMVFLRNRLAEYENHVARYWLRREAYVGAIRRAEYAIQTYPGAPQLEESLQIMIEAYRRLGMDDLAADTQRVLERSFGNPSETFSID
;
A
#
# COMPACT_ATOMS: atom_id res chain seq x y z
N MET A 1 28.78 -55.30 2.50
CA MET A 1 27.59 -55.31 3.35
C MET A 1 27.58 -54.16 4.38
N LYS A 2 28.64 -53.91 5.17
CA LYS A 2 28.67 -52.77 6.17
C LYS A 2 28.44 -51.40 5.61
N ARG A 3 28.90 -51.08 4.39
CA ARG A 3 28.72 -49.77 3.75
C ARG A 3 27.27 -49.50 3.26
N ILE A 4 26.53 -50.53 2.88
CA ILE A 4 25.13 -50.45 2.45
C ILE A 4 24.23 -50.20 3.66
N VAL A 5 24.51 -50.83 4.80
CA VAL A 5 23.78 -50.67 6.07
C VAL A 5 23.93 -49.21 6.58
N LEU A 6 25.14 -48.63 6.48
CA LEU A 6 25.39 -47.23 6.85
C LEU A 6 24.62 -46.24 5.95
N LEU A 7 24.52 -46.51 4.66
CA LEU A 7 23.78 -45.65 3.72
C LEU A 7 22.26 -45.71 3.99
N VAL A 8 21.72 -46.89 4.31
CA VAL A 8 20.29 -47.03 4.66
C VAL A 8 19.97 -46.32 5.98
N PHE A 9 20.87 -46.34 6.96
CA PHE A 9 20.70 -45.62 8.23
C PHE A 9 20.78 -44.08 8.04
N ALA A 10 21.65 -43.58 7.15
CA ALA A 10 21.73 -42.17 6.85
C ALA A 10 20.49 -41.64 6.12
N VAL A 11 19.91 -42.41 5.21
CA VAL A 11 18.65 -42.06 4.51
C VAL A 11 17.45 -42.09 5.46
N ALA A 12 17.40 -43.05 6.39
CA ALA A 12 16.35 -43.13 7.40
C ALA A 12 16.40 -41.96 8.41
N ALA A 13 17.61 -41.45 8.74
CA ALA A 13 17.78 -40.27 9.62
C ALA A 13 17.36 -38.97 8.93
N LEU A 14 17.47 -38.86 7.62
CA LEU A 14 17.02 -37.68 6.84
C LEU A 14 15.49 -37.64 6.66
N ALA A 15 14.81 -38.80 6.71
CA ALA A 15 13.35 -38.87 6.68
C ALA A 15 12.68 -38.52 8.02
N ALA A 16 13.45 -38.46 9.12
CA ALA A 16 12.97 -38.09 10.45
C ALA A 16 12.97 -36.58 10.75
N CYS A 17 13.35 -35.71 9.78
CA CYS A 17 13.02 -34.29 9.85
C CYS A 17 11.51 -34.12 9.65
N GLY A 18 10.77 -34.49 10.70
CA GLY A 18 9.31 -34.52 10.71
C GLY A 18 8.75 -33.10 10.43
N ARG A 19 7.89 -33.02 9.42
CA ARG A 19 6.71 -32.19 9.53
C ARG A 19 6.13 -32.44 10.91
N GLY A 20 6.20 -31.44 11.79
CA GLY A 20 5.46 -31.52 13.05
C GLY A 20 3.99 -31.64 12.68
N ASP A 21 3.44 -32.83 12.77
CA ASP A 21 2.02 -33.05 12.60
C ASP A 21 1.32 -32.21 13.65
N ILE A 22 0.63 -31.16 13.18
CA ILE A 22 -0.28 -30.39 14.01
C ILE A 22 -1.35 -31.40 14.47
N GLN A 23 -1.38 -31.69 15.77
CA GLN A 23 -2.23 -32.72 16.33
C GLN A 23 -3.69 -32.51 15.90
N GLN A 24 -4.29 -33.49 15.26
CA GLN A 24 -5.60 -33.42 14.57
C GLN A 24 -6.82 -33.17 15.49
N ASN A 25 -6.68 -33.13 16.81
CA ASN A 25 -7.78 -33.02 17.78
C ASN A 25 -7.67 -31.86 18.78
N LEU A 26 -7.02 -30.75 18.40
CA LEU A 26 -6.99 -29.58 19.25
C LEU A 26 -8.32 -28.80 19.16
N GLY A 27 -8.86 -28.37 20.31
CA GLY A 27 -10.00 -27.46 20.34
C GLY A 27 -9.68 -26.08 19.74
N PRO A 28 -10.71 -25.27 19.41
CA PRO A 28 -10.51 -23.99 18.73
C PRO A 28 -9.69 -23.00 19.57
N GLU A 29 -9.85 -22.99 20.89
CA GLU A 29 -9.11 -22.15 21.81
C GLU A 29 -7.61 -22.48 21.78
N LEU A 30 -7.27 -23.77 21.82
CA LEU A 30 -5.88 -24.21 21.84
C LEU A 30 -5.20 -24.02 20.48
N LEU A 31 -5.92 -24.21 19.37
CA LEU A 31 -5.39 -23.89 18.03
C LEU A 31 -5.08 -22.38 17.90
N TYR A 32 -5.98 -21.54 18.39
CA TYR A 32 -5.78 -20.09 18.38
C TYR A 32 -4.59 -19.69 19.27
N GLU A 33 -4.51 -20.21 20.49
CA GLU A 33 -3.41 -19.98 21.44
C GLU A 33 -2.05 -20.37 20.82
N ARG A 34 -1.95 -21.55 20.19
CA ARG A 34 -0.74 -21.99 19.50
C ARG A 34 -0.36 -21.07 18.34
N GLY A 35 -1.35 -20.61 17.58
CA GLY A 35 -1.14 -19.62 16.53
C GLY A 35 -0.54 -18.33 17.10
N GLN A 36 -1.08 -17.83 18.20
CA GLN A 36 -0.58 -16.63 18.89
C GLN A 36 0.83 -16.84 19.48
N GLU A 37 1.12 -18.00 20.05
CA GLU A 37 2.48 -18.34 20.52
C GLU A 37 3.50 -18.28 19.35
N MET A 38 3.14 -18.83 18.19
CA MET A 38 3.99 -18.77 16.98
C MET A 38 4.16 -17.34 16.47
N MET A 39 3.10 -16.52 16.47
CA MET A 39 3.17 -15.09 16.16
C MET A 39 4.17 -14.35 17.05
N ASN A 40 4.04 -14.55 18.38
CA ASN A 40 4.89 -13.91 19.38
C ASN A 40 6.36 -14.36 19.29
N ALA A 41 6.60 -15.59 18.85
CA ALA A 41 7.92 -16.13 18.58
C ALA A 41 8.51 -15.66 17.22
N GLY A 42 7.75 -14.88 16.42
CA GLY A 42 8.17 -14.47 15.08
C GLY A 42 8.08 -15.59 14.02
N ASN A 43 7.53 -16.74 14.37
CA ASN A 43 7.30 -17.85 13.45
C ASN A 43 5.95 -17.66 12.74
N TYR A 44 5.90 -16.70 11.83
CA TYR A 44 4.65 -16.33 11.13
C TYR A 44 4.10 -17.46 10.26
N GLY A 45 4.96 -18.27 9.64
CA GLY A 45 4.51 -19.44 8.87
C GLY A 45 3.85 -20.51 9.74
N GLY A 46 4.41 -20.77 10.94
CA GLY A 46 3.81 -21.65 11.93
C GLY A 46 2.46 -21.12 12.45
N ALA A 47 2.37 -19.81 12.68
CA ALA A 47 1.13 -19.14 13.08
C ALA A 47 0.02 -19.33 12.04
N VAL A 48 0.32 -19.05 10.77
CA VAL A 48 -0.61 -19.25 9.65
C VAL A 48 -1.13 -20.71 9.61
N ALA A 49 -0.24 -21.70 9.78
CA ALA A 49 -0.65 -23.11 9.75
C ALA A 49 -1.67 -23.45 10.85
N TYR A 50 -1.48 -22.95 12.09
CA TYR A 50 -2.45 -23.14 13.18
C TYR A 50 -3.77 -22.43 12.94
N PHE A 51 -3.74 -21.19 12.46
CA PHE A 51 -4.93 -20.43 12.15
C PHE A 51 -5.73 -21.03 10.99
N GLN A 52 -5.07 -21.51 9.95
CA GLN A 52 -5.73 -22.23 8.85
C GLN A 52 -6.33 -23.56 9.30
N GLN A 53 -5.67 -24.28 10.22
CA GLN A 53 -6.25 -25.48 10.82
C GLN A 53 -7.49 -25.14 11.64
N LEU A 54 -7.47 -24.04 12.39
CA LEU A 54 -8.64 -23.54 13.13
C LEU A 54 -9.80 -23.26 12.15
N GLU A 55 -9.53 -22.56 11.08
CA GLU A 55 -10.53 -22.24 10.05
C GLU A 55 -11.13 -23.51 9.41
N ALA A 56 -10.29 -24.45 9.04
CA ALA A 56 -10.73 -25.72 8.41
C ALA A 56 -11.55 -26.59 9.36
N SER A 57 -11.19 -26.63 10.67
CA SER A 57 -11.82 -27.51 11.65
C SER A 57 -13.04 -26.88 12.33
N TYR A 58 -13.05 -25.56 12.48
CA TYR A 58 -14.06 -24.81 13.24
C TYR A 58 -14.53 -23.54 12.51
N PRO A 59 -15.07 -23.65 11.29
CA PRO A 59 -15.34 -22.47 10.41
C PRO A 59 -16.35 -21.49 11.01
N PHE A 60 -17.20 -21.92 11.93
CA PHE A 60 -18.24 -21.09 12.56
C PHE A 60 -17.82 -20.51 13.93
N SER A 61 -16.60 -20.76 14.38
CA SER A 61 -16.10 -20.21 15.63
C SER A 61 -15.85 -18.70 15.51
N ASN A 62 -16.10 -17.95 16.59
CA ASN A 62 -15.70 -16.55 16.66
C ASN A 62 -14.16 -16.38 16.59
N LEU A 63 -13.40 -17.39 17.07
CA LEU A 63 -11.95 -17.39 16.97
C LEU A 63 -11.46 -17.54 15.53
N THR A 64 -12.23 -18.16 14.65
CA THR A 64 -11.90 -18.29 13.23
C THR A 64 -11.85 -16.90 12.56
N ARG A 65 -12.84 -16.04 12.82
CA ARG A 65 -12.81 -14.67 12.28
C ARG A 65 -11.64 -13.84 12.81
N GLN A 66 -11.27 -14.03 14.08
CA GLN A 66 -10.08 -13.40 14.64
C GLN A 66 -8.80 -13.97 14.01
N ALA A 67 -8.73 -15.28 13.82
CA ALA A 67 -7.60 -15.95 13.17
C ALA A 67 -7.41 -15.48 11.72
N GLN A 68 -8.49 -15.27 10.96
CA GLN A 68 -8.43 -14.70 9.61
C GLN A 68 -7.78 -13.30 9.62
N LEU A 69 -8.08 -12.46 10.58
CA LEU A 69 -7.43 -11.14 10.72
C LEU A 69 -5.94 -11.28 11.10
N ASP A 70 -5.63 -12.22 12.00
CA ASP A 70 -4.25 -12.46 12.44
C ASP A 70 -3.39 -13.06 11.31
N ILE A 71 -3.97 -13.86 10.42
CA ILE A 71 -3.32 -14.36 9.20
C ILE A 71 -2.85 -13.22 8.30
N ILE A 72 -3.66 -12.17 8.13
CA ILE A 72 -3.27 -10.99 7.34
C ILE A 72 -1.97 -10.39 7.88
N TYR A 73 -1.91 -10.21 9.20
CA TYR A 73 -0.72 -9.68 9.86
C TYR A 73 0.46 -10.64 9.78
N ALA A 74 0.23 -11.93 9.96
CA ALA A 74 1.28 -12.96 9.86
C ALA A 74 1.92 -12.97 8.46
N TYR A 75 1.13 -12.93 7.40
CA TYR A 75 1.64 -12.83 6.03
C TYR A 75 2.41 -11.53 5.79
N TYR A 76 1.87 -10.39 6.25
CA TYR A 76 2.56 -9.11 6.16
C TYR A 76 3.93 -9.14 6.84
N LYS A 77 4.02 -9.65 8.08
CA LYS A 77 5.26 -9.79 8.84
C LYS A 77 6.24 -10.79 8.24
N ALA A 78 5.75 -11.81 7.57
CA ALA A 78 6.55 -12.78 6.84
C ALA A 78 7.08 -12.23 5.49
N GLY A 79 6.65 -11.03 5.06
CA GLY A 79 6.98 -10.46 3.76
C GLY A 79 6.21 -11.11 2.59
N LEU A 80 5.20 -11.93 2.89
CA LEU A 80 4.32 -12.59 1.92
C LEU A 80 3.18 -11.64 1.54
N ARG A 81 3.54 -10.69 0.71
CA ARG A 81 2.72 -9.52 0.39
C ARG A 81 1.42 -9.87 -0.32
N GLU A 82 1.51 -10.69 -1.34
CA GLU A 82 0.36 -11.05 -2.18
C GLU A 82 -0.64 -11.89 -1.38
N GLU A 83 -0.14 -12.77 -0.53
CA GLU A 83 -0.94 -13.57 0.39
C GLU A 83 -1.65 -12.70 1.44
N ALA A 84 -0.96 -11.69 1.97
CA ALA A 84 -1.56 -10.76 2.92
C ALA A 84 -2.70 -9.93 2.29
N ILE A 85 -2.52 -9.48 1.04
CA ILE A 85 -3.55 -8.76 0.29
C ILE A 85 -4.74 -9.69 0.01
N ALA A 86 -4.48 -10.91 -0.47
CA ALA A 86 -5.52 -11.88 -0.77
C ALA A 86 -6.35 -12.23 0.48
N ALA A 87 -5.70 -12.48 1.62
CA ALA A 87 -6.38 -12.78 2.88
C ALA A 87 -7.25 -11.59 3.36
N ALA A 88 -6.77 -10.35 3.20
CA ALA A 88 -7.53 -9.16 3.56
C ALA A 88 -8.76 -8.97 2.65
N GLU A 89 -8.63 -9.20 1.35
CA GLU A 89 -9.74 -9.15 0.38
C GLU A 89 -10.75 -10.25 0.61
N GLU A 90 -10.29 -11.45 0.97
CA GLU A 90 -11.15 -12.58 1.31
C GLU A 90 -11.98 -12.30 2.55
N PHE A 91 -11.33 -11.80 3.63
CA PHE A 91 -12.06 -11.42 4.84
C PHE A 91 -13.14 -10.38 4.56
N GLU A 92 -12.83 -9.33 3.81
CA GLU A 92 -13.80 -8.26 3.46
C GLU A 92 -14.97 -8.82 2.63
N ARG A 93 -14.71 -9.74 1.70
CA ARG A 93 -15.73 -10.37 0.86
C ARG A 93 -16.67 -11.27 1.66
N GLU A 94 -16.12 -12.04 2.61
CA GLU A 94 -16.90 -12.98 3.44
C GLU A 94 -17.60 -12.29 4.61
N ASN A 95 -17.04 -11.20 5.11
CA ASN A 95 -17.51 -10.49 6.29
C ASN A 95 -17.71 -8.97 6.04
N PRO A 96 -18.50 -8.54 5.05
CA PRO A 96 -18.54 -7.14 4.58
C PRO A 96 -19.04 -6.13 5.63
N THR A 97 -19.79 -6.62 6.62
CA THR A 97 -20.34 -5.80 7.72
C THR A 97 -19.62 -5.98 9.05
N HIS A 98 -18.51 -6.73 9.06
CA HIS A 98 -17.76 -6.95 10.28
C HIS A 98 -17.10 -5.65 10.76
N PRO A 99 -17.11 -5.35 12.07
CA PRO A 99 -16.50 -4.12 12.61
C PRO A 99 -15.03 -3.91 12.22
N ARG A 100 -14.29 -5.01 12.01
CA ARG A 100 -12.86 -5.01 11.71
C ARG A 100 -12.55 -4.95 10.20
N VAL A 101 -13.51 -4.60 9.34
CA VAL A 101 -13.23 -4.31 7.91
C VAL A 101 -12.32 -3.07 7.78
N ASP A 102 -12.37 -2.15 8.73
CA ASP A 102 -11.43 -1.04 8.82
C ASP A 102 -9.97 -1.51 8.90
N TYR A 103 -9.69 -2.54 9.69
CA TYR A 103 -8.37 -3.16 9.79
C TYR A 103 -7.89 -3.75 8.45
N THR A 104 -8.76 -4.42 7.68
CA THR A 104 -8.37 -4.99 6.37
C THR A 104 -7.98 -3.91 5.37
N LEU A 105 -8.74 -2.80 5.33
CA LEU A 105 -8.40 -1.63 4.51
C LEU A 105 -7.08 -0.99 4.95
N TYR A 106 -6.88 -0.85 6.26
CA TYR A 106 -5.65 -0.32 6.83
C TYR A 106 -4.43 -1.18 6.46
N MET A 107 -4.52 -2.51 6.65
CA MET A 107 -3.44 -3.44 6.32
C MET A 107 -3.11 -3.43 4.83
N ARG A 108 -4.11 -3.43 3.94
CA ARG A 108 -3.88 -3.29 2.50
C ARG A 108 -3.21 -1.96 2.17
N GLY A 109 -3.64 -0.88 2.81
CA GLY A 109 -2.98 0.42 2.72
C GLY A 109 -1.51 0.36 3.11
N LEU A 110 -1.17 -0.26 4.25
CA LEU A 110 0.20 -0.45 4.72
C LEU A 110 1.04 -1.29 3.77
N ILE A 111 0.51 -2.44 3.32
CA ILE A 111 1.22 -3.36 2.43
C ILE A 111 1.62 -2.65 1.12
N TYR A 112 0.75 -1.78 0.59
CA TYR A 112 1.09 -0.97 -0.57
C TYR A 112 1.99 0.23 -0.24
N PHE A 113 1.93 0.74 1.00
CA PHE A 113 2.72 1.88 1.46
C PHE A 113 4.19 1.51 1.68
N ASP A 114 4.47 0.32 2.24
CA ASP A 114 5.81 -0.14 2.64
C ASP A 114 6.78 -0.39 1.47
N GLN A 115 6.43 0.07 0.28
CA GLN A 115 7.37 0.26 -0.82
C GLN A 115 8.27 1.49 -0.60
N ALA A 116 8.65 1.74 0.67
CA ALA A 116 9.65 2.75 0.96
C ALA A 116 10.93 2.44 0.17
N PRO A 117 11.58 3.45 -0.44
CA PRO A 117 12.81 3.23 -1.19
C PRO A 117 13.81 2.54 -0.26
N ASN A 118 14.38 1.43 -0.71
CA ASN A 118 15.44 0.74 -0.01
C ASN A 118 16.56 1.75 0.33
N ILE A 119 17.26 1.55 1.46
CA ILE A 119 18.36 2.41 1.90
C ILE A 119 19.34 2.68 0.74
N LEU A 120 19.56 1.71 -0.13
CA LEU A 120 20.35 1.83 -1.35
C LEU A 120 19.78 2.82 -2.36
N GLU A 121 18.47 2.84 -2.60
CA GLU A 121 17.82 3.80 -3.52
C GLU A 121 17.94 5.23 -3.00
N ARG A 122 17.86 5.43 -1.67
CA ARG A 122 18.13 6.74 -1.05
C ARG A 122 19.59 7.15 -1.18
N LEU A 123 20.53 6.20 -1.04
CA LEU A 123 21.96 6.45 -1.17
C LEU A 123 22.35 6.84 -2.60
N PHE A 124 21.77 6.20 -3.60
CA PHE A 124 22.03 6.48 -5.02
C PHE A 124 21.23 7.64 -5.59
N ARG A 125 20.46 8.38 -4.77
CA ARG A 125 19.64 9.52 -5.20
C ARG A 125 18.77 9.19 -6.43
N VAL A 126 18.21 7.97 -6.46
CA VAL A 126 17.28 7.61 -7.53
C VAL A 126 16.07 8.52 -7.41
N ASP A 127 15.77 9.25 -8.47
CA ASP A 127 14.58 10.10 -8.52
C ASP A 127 13.33 9.21 -8.57
N MET A 128 12.72 9.02 -7.40
CA MET A 128 11.53 8.20 -7.23
C MET A 128 10.28 8.85 -7.81
N THR A 129 10.34 10.16 -8.11
CA THR A 129 9.21 10.87 -8.74
C THR A 129 9.05 10.49 -10.21
N ALA A 130 10.12 9.99 -10.86
CA ALA A 130 10.09 9.54 -12.24
C ALA A 130 9.49 8.13 -12.45
N ARG A 131 9.27 7.35 -11.40
CA ARG A 131 8.69 6.00 -11.50
C ARG A 131 7.18 6.02 -11.34
N PRO A 132 6.40 5.27 -12.18
CA PRO A 132 4.97 5.17 -12.01
C PRO A 132 4.59 4.68 -10.61
N PRO A 133 3.88 5.46 -9.80
CA PRO A 133 3.67 5.17 -8.38
C PRO A 133 2.44 4.28 -8.13
N LYS A 134 2.30 3.18 -8.88
CA LYS A 134 1.12 2.30 -8.84
C LYS A 134 0.74 1.84 -7.43
N ASP A 135 1.73 1.47 -6.62
CA ASP A 135 1.47 1.02 -5.25
C ASP A 135 1.12 2.19 -4.33
N SER A 136 1.74 3.37 -4.54
CA SER A 136 1.33 4.58 -3.83
C SER A 136 -0.12 4.99 -4.15
N GLU A 137 -0.57 4.83 -5.40
CA GLU A 137 -1.97 5.07 -5.78
C GLU A 137 -2.93 4.07 -5.14
N ARG A 138 -2.53 2.78 -5.06
CA ARG A 138 -3.32 1.75 -4.39
C ARG A 138 -3.42 2.03 -2.89
N SER A 139 -2.29 2.34 -2.26
CA SER A 139 -2.22 2.71 -0.84
C SER A 139 -3.11 3.92 -0.55
N PHE A 140 -2.99 4.98 -1.34
CA PHE A 140 -3.81 6.18 -1.22
C PHE A 140 -5.32 5.87 -1.26
N ARG A 141 -5.75 5.04 -2.23
CA ARG A 141 -7.15 4.61 -2.33
C ARG A 141 -7.63 3.81 -1.11
N MET A 142 -6.79 2.91 -0.58
CA MET A 142 -7.16 2.11 0.60
C MET A 142 -7.34 3.00 1.84
N PHE A 143 -6.42 3.92 2.10
CA PHE A 143 -6.56 4.87 3.20
C PHE A 143 -7.72 5.84 3.00
N GLN A 144 -7.96 6.31 1.77
CA GLN A 144 -9.13 7.15 1.46
C GLN A 144 -10.44 6.41 1.72
N GLU A 145 -10.54 5.15 1.32
CA GLU A 145 -11.72 4.32 1.55
C GLU A 145 -11.92 4.04 3.06
N LEU A 146 -10.85 3.78 3.80
CA LEU A 146 -10.89 3.64 5.26
C LEU A 146 -11.48 4.89 5.90
N LEU A 147 -10.92 6.07 5.62
CA LEU A 147 -11.35 7.33 6.21
C LEU A 147 -12.79 7.70 5.83
N ARG A 148 -13.21 7.35 4.62
CA ARG A 148 -14.58 7.58 4.15
C ARG A 148 -15.61 6.68 4.84
N ARG A 149 -15.31 5.38 4.98
CA ARG A 149 -16.23 4.37 5.55
C ARG A 149 -16.19 4.32 7.08
N PHE A 150 -15.02 4.55 7.65
CA PHE A 150 -14.72 4.35 9.07
C PHE A 150 -13.95 5.55 9.66
N PRO A 151 -14.56 6.75 9.68
CA PRO A 151 -13.89 7.96 10.16
C PRO A 151 -13.44 7.88 11.63
N ASP A 152 -14.14 7.07 12.44
CA ASP A 152 -13.86 6.87 13.87
C ASP A 152 -13.00 5.62 14.16
N SER A 153 -12.40 5.01 13.13
CA SER A 153 -11.50 3.88 13.30
C SER A 153 -10.26 4.25 14.11
N GLU A 154 -9.76 3.31 14.91
CA GLU A 154 -8.47 3.45 15.61
C GLU A 154 -7.29 3.71 14.68
N TYR A 155 -7.42 3.35 13.38
CA TYR A 155 -6.40 3.54 12.36
C TYR A 155 -6.55 4.87 11.60
N ALA A 156 -7.63 5.64 11.85
CA ALA A 156 -7.97 6.80 11.02
C ALA A 156 -6.88 7.88 11.05
N GLU A 157 -6.30 8.16 12.22
CA GLU A 157 -5.26 9.20 12.37
C GLU A 157 -3.98 8.82 11.60
N ASP A 158 -3.47 7.58 11.75
CA ASP A 158 -2.28 7.13 11.03
C ASP A 158 -2.55 7.04 9.52
N ALA A 159 -3.72 6.54 9.12
CA ALA A 159 -4.14 6.49 7.72
C ALA A 159 -4.20 7.88 7.09
N HIS A 160 -4.70 8.87 7.82
CA HIS A 160 -4.74 10.26 7.36
C HIS A 160 -3.34 10.84 7.13
N GLN A 161 -2.43 10.64 8.08
CA GLN A 161 -1.04 11.12 7.94
C GLN A 161 -0.34 10.49 6.73
N ARG A 162 -0.50 9.18 6.52
CA ARG A 162 0.04 8.47 5.35
C ARG A 162 -0.61 8.93 4.05
N MET A 163 -1.92 9.16 4.07
CA MET A 163 -2.65 9.65 2.91
C MET A 163 -2.17 11.05 2.49
N VAL A 164 -1.89 11.96 3.44
CA VAL A 164 -1.31 13.28 3.15
C VAL A 164 0.06 13.15 2.49
N PHE A 165 0.92 12.27 3.01
CA PHE A 165 2.23 11.99 2.41
C PHE A 165 2.09 11.47 0.97
N LEU A 166 1.23 10.47 0.76
CA LEU A 166 0.98 9.87 -0.56
C LEU A 166 0.40 10.89 -1.54
N ARG A 167 -0.56 11.69 -1.11
CA ARG A 167 -1.17 12.76 -1.91
C ARG A 167 -0.11 13.70 -2.47
N ASN A 168 0.78 14.19 -1.61
CA ASN A 168 1.81 15.13 -2.00
C ASN A 168 2.79 14.47 -3.01
N ARG A 169 3.19 13.23 -2.74
CA ARG A 169 4.07 12.46 -3.64
C ARG A 169 3.43 12.18 -5.00
N LEU A 170 2.15 11.86 -5.01
CA LEU A 170 1.41 11.57 -6.26
C LEU A 170 1.23 12.85 -7.10
N ALA A 171 0.92 13.98 -6.46
CA ALA A 171 0.87 15.27 -7.13
C ALA A 171 2.24 15.66 -7.75
N GLU A 172 3.33 15.42 -7.02
CA GLU A 172 4.70 15.65 -7.51
C GLU A 172 5.01 14.80 -8.76
N TYR A 173 4.60 13.51 -8.73
CA TYR A 173 4.75 12.64 -9.91
C TYR A 173 4.00 13.17 -11.13
N GLU A 174 2.77 13.65 -10.97
CA GLU A 174 2.00 14.23 -12.07
C GLU A 174 2.67 15.47 -12.64
N ASN A 175 3.22 16.34 -11.77
CA ASN A 175 3.99 17.51 -12.20
C ASN A 175 5.27 17.10 -12.95
N HIS A 176 5.97 16.07 -12.47
CA HIS A 176 7.13 15.54 -13.19
C HIS A 176 6.76 15.09 -14.62
N VAL A 177 5.66 14.37 -14.79
CA VAL A 177 5.15 13.96 -16.10
C VAL A 177 4.69 15.17 -16.92
N ALA A 178 4.02 16.14 -16.31
CA ALA A 178 3.56 17.34 -16.98
C ALA A 178 4.74 18.20 -17.51
N ARG A 179 5.81 18.37 -16.69
CA ARG A 179 7.06 19.03 -17.14
C ARG A 179 7.69 18.29 -18.33
N TYR A 180 7.72 16.97 -18.31
CA TYR A 180 8.23 16.20 -19.44
C TYR A 180 7.47 16.50 -20.74
N TRP A 181 6.13 16.55 -20.69
CA TRP A 181 5.30 16.88 -21.86
C TRP A 181 5.48 18.33 -22.27
N LEU A 182 5.62 19.27 -21.33
CA LEU A 182 5.84 20.69 -21.59
C LEU A 182 7.16 20.89 -22.36
N ARG A 183 8.27 20.25 -21.93
CA ARG A 183 9.56 20.29 -22.64
C ARG A 183 9.51 19.67 -24.02
N ARG A 184 8.59 18.75 -24.27
CA ARG A 184 8.36 18.12 -25.57
C ARG A 184 7.37 18.89 -26.44
N GLU A 185 6.97 20.08 -26.02
CA GLU A 185 5.99 20.94 -26.70
C GLU A 185 4.60 20.29 -26.87
N ALA A 186 4.34 19.20 -26.13
CA ALA A 186 3.05 18.52 -26.08
C ALA A 186 2.12 19.17 -25.03
N TYR A 187 1.82 20.45 -25.24
CA TYR A 187 1.15 21.33 -24.26
C TYR A 187 -0.17 20.78 -23.77
N VAL A 188 -1.00 20.21 -24.64
CA VAL A 188 -2.29 19.58 -24.24
C VAL A 188 -2.04 18.40 -23.28
N GLY A 189 -0.98 17.63 -23.49
CA GLY A 189 -0.59 16.54 -22.59
C GLY A 189 -0.15 17.07 -21.22
N ALA A 190 0.61 18.15 -21.18
CA ALA A 190 1.03 18.81 -19.95
C ALA A 190 -0.18 19.35 -19.15
N ILE A 191 -1.11 20.03 -19.82
CA ILE A 191 -2.35 20.55 -19.21
C ILE A 191 -3.14 19.40 -18.59
N ARG A 192 -3.39 18.31 -19.32
CA ARG A 192 -4.17 17.17 -18.80
C ARG A 192 -3.55 16.55 -17.55
N ARG A 193 -2.22 16.47 -17.48
CA ARG A 193 -1.55 15.95 -16.29
C ARG A 193 -1.67 16.87 -15.09
N ALA A 194 -1.48 18.18 -15.30
CA ALA A 194 -1.65 19.18 -14.26
C ALA A 194 -3.11 19.26 -13.78
N GLU A 195 -4.10 19.20 -14.68
CA GLU A 195 -5.52 19.11 -14.32
C GLU A 195 -5.84 17.87 -13.51
N TYR A 196 -5.28 16.73 -13.91
CA TYR A 196 -5.45 15.48 -13.16
C TYR A 196 -4.91 15.59 -11.72
N ALA A 197 -3.72 16.22 -11.55
CA ALA A 197 -3.18 16.48 -10.21
C ALA A 197 -4.13 17.33 -9.36
N ILE A 198 -4.66 18.43 -9.93
CA ILE A 198 -5.58 19.35 -9.24
C ILE A 198 -6.88 18.65 -8.82
N GLN A 199 -7.43 17.83 -9.70
CA GLN A 199 -8.71 17.15 -9.45
C GLN A 199 -8.58 15.97 -8.47
N THR A 200 -7.44 15.24 -8.53
CA THR A 200 -7.27 13.99 -7.80
C THR A 200 -6.62 14.16 -6.44
N TYR A 201 -5.75 15.18 -6.29
CA TYR A 201 -4.93 15.39 -5.09
C TYR A 201 -5.16 16.77 -4.45
N PRO A 202 -6.41 17.15 -4.14
CA PRO A 202 -6.72 18.49 -3.60
C PRO A 202 -5.97 18.74 -2.28
N GLY A 203 -5.49 19.99 -2.13
CA GLY A 203 -4.74 20.42 -0.95
C GLY A 203 -3.28 19.96 -0.91
N ALA A 204 -2.73 19.37 -1.99
CA ALA A 204 -1.30 19.15 -2.11
C ALA A 204 -0.59 20.48 -2.42
N PRO A 205 0.54 20.80 -1.74
CA PRO A 205 1.30 22.03 -2.02
C PRO A 205 1.84 22.06 -3.46
N GLN A 206 2.06 20.92 -4.09
CA GLN A 206 2.51 20.78 -5.47
C GLN A 206 1.53 21.30 -6.51
N LEU A 207 0.27 21.58 -6.14
CA LEU A 207 -0.73 22.13 -7.06
C LEU A 207 -0.43 23.55 -7.51
N GLU A 208 0.38 24.30 -6.75
CA GLU A 208 0.93 25.58 -7.20
C GLU A 208 1.68 25.42 -8.53
N GLU A 209 2.62 24.46 -8.57
CA GLU A 209 3.37 24.15 -9.79
C GLU A 209 2.46 23.62 -10.90
N SER A 210 1.45 22.80 -10.57
CA SER A 210 0.47 22.32 -11.57
C SER A 210 -0.20 23.47 -12.30
N LEU A 211 -0.61 24.53 -11.56
CA LEU A 211 -1.20 25.73 -12.16
C LEU A 211 -0.19 26.51 -13.00
N GLN A 212 1.06 26.63 -12.55
CA GLN A 212 2.14 27.29 -13.32
C GLN A 212 2.40 26.57 -14.65
N ILE A 213 2.45 25.24 -14.65
CA ILE A 213 2.58 24.42 -15.86
C ILE A 213 1.42 24.69 -16.83
N MET A 214 0.18 24.74 -16.31
CA MET A 214 -0.99 25.02 -17.15
C MET A 214 -0.93 26.44 -17.77
N ILE A 215 -0.55 27.46 -17.00
CA ILE A 215 -0.41 28.82 -17.47
C ILE A 215 0.60 28.88 -18.63
N GLU A 216 1.77 28.29 -18.46
CA GLU A 216 2.80 28.26 -19.50
C GLU A 216 2.32 27.51 -20.75
N ALA A 217 1.68 26.34 -20.56
CA ALA A 217 1.15 25.57 -21.68
C ALA A 217 0.05 26.31 -22.45
N TYR A 218 -0.87 27.00 -21.76
CA TYR A 218 -1.89 27.84 -22.42
C TYR A 218 -1.28 29.00 -23.21
N ARG A 219 -0.27 29.69 -22.65
CA ARG A 219 0.44 30.73 -23.36
C ARG A 219 1.10 30.23 -24.64
N ARG A 220 1.75 29.07 -24.58
CA ARG A 220 2.37 28.42 -25.77
C ARG A 220 1.37 28.00 -26.84
N LEU A 221 0.13 27.75 -26.45
CA LEU A 221 -0.98 27.45 -27.38
C LEU A 221 -1.69 28.71 -27.90
N GLY A 222 -1.33 29.91 -27.44
CA GLY A 222 -2.03 31.17 -27.78
C GLY A 222 -3.40 31.30 -27.15
N MET A 223 -3.65 30.57 -26.04
CA MET A 223 -4.91 30.58 -25.27
C MET A 223 -4.81 31.56 -24.08
N ASP A 224 -4.60 32.83 -24.37
CA ASP A 224 -4.29 33.86 -23.37
C ASP A 224 -5.40 34.06 -22.33
N ASP A 225 -6.66 33.90 -22.72
CA ASP A 225 -7.80 33.99 -21.80
C ASP A 225 -7.74 32.88 -20.73
N LEU A 226 -7.45 31.66 -21.14
CA LEU A 226 -7.30 30.49 -20.21
C LEU A 226 -6.06 30.66 -19.32
N ALA A 227 -4.98 31.16 -19.87
CA ALA A 227 -3.79 31.46 -19.08
C ALA A 227 -4.08 32.52 -17.99
N ALA A 228 -4.81 33.61 -18.34
CA ALA A 228 -5.22 34.65 -17.40
C ALA A 228 -6.19 34.11 -16.33
N ASP A 229 -7.14 33.26 -16.72
CA ASP A 229 -8.07 32.62 -15.79
C ASP A 229 -7.34 31.71 -14.78
N THR A 230 -6.41 30.89 -15.29
CA THR A 230 -5.59 30.00 -14.43
C THR A 230 -4.66 30.81 -13.52
N GLN A 231 -4.13 31.92 -14.00
CA GLN A 231 -3.32 32.85 -13.19
C GLN A 231 -4.14 33.44 -12.02
N ARG A 232 -5.41 33.83 -12.24
CA ARG A 232 -6.28 34.28 -11.16
C ARG A 232 -6.59 33.20 -10.12
N VAL A 233 -6.70 31.93 -10.57
CA VAL A 233 -6.85 30.80 -9.65
C VAL A 233 -5.60 30.60 -8.81
N LEU A 234 -4.42 30.66 -9.42
CA LEU A 234 -3.14 30.56 -8.73
C LEU A 234 -3.00 31.62 -7.63
N GLU A 235 -3.20 32.91 -7.98
CA GLU A 235 -3.09 34.03 -7.04
C GLU A 235 -4.09 33.94 -5.88
N ARG A 236 -5.31 33.46 -6.15
CA ARG A 236 -6.34 33.28 -5.12
C ARG A 236 -6.03 32.13 -4.16
N SER A 237 -5.43 31.06 -4.68
CA SER A 237 -5.19 29.82 -3.91
C SER A 237 -3.88 29.82 -3.15
N PHE A 238 -2.84 30.43 -3.71
CA PHE A 238 -1.46 30.39 -3.18
C PHE A 238 -0.87 31.79 -2.92
N GLY A 239 -1.57 32.85 -3.26
CA GLY A 239 -1.06 34.23 -3.19
C GLY A 239 -0.22 34.58 -4.41
N ASN A 240 0.54 35.69 -4.31
CA ASN A 240 1.46 36.06 -5.39
C ASN A 240 2.64 35.07 -5.40
N PRO A 241 2.80 34.26 -6.45
CA PRO A 241 3.93 33.35 -6.54
C PRO A 241 5.23 34.15 -6.51
N SER A 242 6.11 33.84 -5.57
CA SER A 242 7.34 34.59 -5.31
C SER A 242 8.46 34.33 -6.31
N GLU A 243 8.32 33.34 -7.21
CA GLU A 243 9.34 32.99 -8.19
C GLU A 243 8.74 32.65 -9.55
N THR A 244 9.42 33.11 -10.61
CA THR A 244 9.12 32.72 -11.99
C THR A 244 9.36 31.21 -12.16
N PHE A 245 8.34 30.48 -12.54
CA PHE A 245 8.45 29.06 -12.92
C PHE A 245 9.47 28.90 -14.06
N SER A 246 10.54 28.13 -13.84
CA SER A 246 11.55 27.79 -14.85
C SER A 246 11.35 26.35 -15.32
N ILE A 247 11.48 26.13 -16.64
CA ILE A 247 11.29 24.82 -17.31
C ILE A 247 12.61 24.03 -17.36
N ASP A 248 13.68 24.51 -16.75
CA ASP A 248 15.04 23.93 -16.83
C ASP A 248 15.14 22.48 -16.34
#